data_0fa402a0aa83c0fc5ce703f22fd67bef
#
_entry.id   0fa402a0aa83c0fc5ce703f22fd67bef
#
_cell.length_a   1.000
_cell.length_b   1.000
_cell.length_c   1.000
_cell.angle_alpha   90.00
_cell.angle_beta   90.00
_cell.angle_gamma   90.00
#
_symmetry.space_group_name_H-M   'P 1'
#
loop_
_entity.id
_entity.type
_entity.pdbx_description
1 polymer ?
#
loop_
_entity_poly.entity_id
_entity_poly.type
_entity_poly.pdbx_seq_one_letter_code
_entity_poly.pdbx_strand_id
1 'polypeptide(L)'
;MKNPLFIALIILSSNVFAGNILTGKVTSVIDGNTFEMLADDNDSYKIMLFGIDCPEPGQEFAEKAKKTLEKMILNKKVNVTIQGKDRWGNRLGVVLIDGTIDPRHDLLEAGLAWTAERDPIQELETIKEKAREKGKGLWKEQDPTPPWIYRRQQTLTQLKSS
;
A
#
# COMPACT_ATOMS: atom_id res chain seq x y z
N MET A 1 -1.38 -44.71 -47.94
CA MET A 1 -1.99 -43.41 -47.69
C MET A 1 -1.52 -42.92 -46.32
N LYS A 2 -0.65 -41.88 -46.27
CA LYS A 2 -0.08 -41.36 -45.00
C LYS A 2 -0.89 -40.13 -44.62
N ASN A 3 -1.57 -40.17 -43.48
CA ASN A 3 -2.30 -39.01 -42.91
C ASN A 3 -1.29 -38.04 -42.28
N PRO A 4 -1.29 -36.75 -42.61
CA PRO A 4 -0.52 -35.77 -41.89
C PRO A 4 -1.27 -35.39 -40.61
N LEU A 5 -0.61 -35.57 -39.46
CA LEU A 5 -1.06 -35.13 -38.15
C LEU A 5 -0.90 -33.61 -38.06
N PHE A 6 -2.02 -32.86 -38.11
CA PHE A 6 -2.00 -31.41 -37.85
C PHE A 6 -1.93 -31.18 -36.34
N ILE A 7 -0.74 -30.77 -35.88
CA ILE A 7 -0.56 -30.27 -34.50
C ILE A 7 -1.03 -28.81 -34.51
N ALA A 8 -2.21 -28.57 -33.95
CA ALA A 8 -2.68 -27.20 -33.68
C ALA A 8 -1.91 -26.62 -32.46
N LEU A 9 -1.03 -25.67 -32.74
CA LEU A 9 -0.35 -24.89 -31.71
C LEU A 9 -1.35 -23.89 -31.10
N ILE A 10 -1.88 -24.21 -29.91
CA ILE A 10 -2.73 -23.30 -29.13
C ILE A 10 -1.79 -22.27 -28.48
N ILE A 11 -1.72 -21.07 -29.06
CA ILE A 11 -1.07 -19.91 -28.45
C ILE A 11 -2.01 -19.39 -27.35
N LEU A 12 -1.74 -19.75 -26.09
CA LEU A 12 -2.37 -19.11 -24.95
C LEU A 12 -1.86 -17.67 -24.86
N SER A 13 -2.60 -16.71 -25.37
CA SER A 13 -2.36 -15.30 -25.13
C SER A 13 -2.71 -14.98 -23.68
N SER A 14 -1.71 -14.98 -22.81
CA SER A 14 -1.83 -14.40 -21.48
C SER A 14 -2.05 -12.90 -21.63
N ASN A 15 -3.28 -12.43 -21.37
CA ASN A 15 -3.56 -11.01 -21.17
C ASN A 15 -2.81 -10.56 -19.92
N VAL A 16 -1.60 -10.03 -20.12
CA VAL A 16 -0.92 -9.25 -19.09
C VAL A 16 -1.76 -7.97 -18.94
N PHE A 17 -2.51 -7.86 -17.86
CA PHE A 17 -3.08 -6.59 -17.42
C PHE A 17 -1.87 -5.67 -17.14
N ALA A 18 -1.48 -4.89 -18.11
CA ALA A 18 -0.55 -3.79 -17.92
C ALA A 18 -1.31 -2.71 -17.13
N GLY A 19 -1.26 -2.81 -15.79
CA GLY A 19 -1.73 -1.73 -14.93
C GLY A 19 -1.02 -0.43 -15.31
N ASN A 20 -1.72 0.70 -15.29
CA ASN A 20 -1.10 2.01 -15.54
C ASN A 20 0.06 2.20 -14.56
N ILE A 21 1.28 2.20 -15.07
CA ILE A 21 2.49 2.44 -14.27
C ILE A 21 2.81 3.92 -14.34
N LEU A 22 2.87 4.57 -13.18
CA LEU A 22 3.38 5.92 -13.02
C LEU A 22 4.83 5.84 -12.53
N THR A 23 5.70 6.58 -13.16
CA THR A 23 7.09 6.73 -12.70
C THR A 23 7.30 8.20 -12.35
N GLY A 24 7.95 8.49 -11.23
CA GLY A 24 8.16 9.87 -10.81
C GLY A 24 8.91 9.99 -9.49
N LYS A 25 9.16 11.24 -9.09
CA LYS A 25 9.87 11.58 -7.85
C LYS A 25 8.88 11.85 -6.73
N VAL A 26 9.09 11.22 -5.56
CA VAL A 26 8.31 11.52 -4.35
C VAL A 26 8.70 12.91 -3.82
N THR A 27 7.71 13.77 -3.67
CA THR A 27 7.87 15.18 -3.24
C THR A 27 7.52 15.40 -1.78
N SER A 28 6.56 14.65 -1.24
CA SER A 28 6.15 14.72 0.17
C SER A 28 5.61 13.38 0.66
N VAL A 29 5.68 13.14 1.96
CA VAL A 29 4.99 12.03 2.64
C VAL A 29 3.97 12.63 3.60
N ILE A 30 2.70 12.28 3.43
CA ILE A 30 1.57 12.83 4.18
C ILE A 30 1.42 12.09 5.51
N ASP A 31 1.37 10.76 5.46
CA ASP A 31 1.23 9.86 6.60
C ASP A 31 1.98 8.53 6.36
N GLY A 32 1.69 7.50 7.16
CA GLY A 32 2.41 6.22 7.10
C GLY A 32 2.19 5.41 5.81
N ASN A 33 1.15 5.70 5.04
CA ASN A 33 0.85 4.99 3.79
C ASN A 33 0.41 5.91 2.63
N THR A 34 0.56 7.23 2.78
CA THR A 34 0.15 8.23 1.77
C THR A 34 1.27 9.19 1.46
N PHE A 35 1.52 9.44 0.19
CA PHE A 35 2.54 10.37 -0.29
C PHE A 35 2.11 11.10 -1.56
N GLU A 36 2.83 12.15 -1.91
CA GLU A 36 2.71 12.86 -3.18
C GLU A 36 3.95 12.63 -4.03
N MET A 37 3.73 12.54 -5.34
CA MET A 37 4.81 12.43 -6.32
C MET A 37 4.56 13.34 -7.50
N LEU A 38 5.63 13.87 -8.05
CA LEU A 38 5.65 14.48 -9.38
C LEU A 38 6.06 13.40 -10.38
N ALA A 39 5.13 13.00 -11.24
CA ALA A 39 5.37 11.99 -12.24
C ALA A 39 6.11 12.55 -13.47
N ASP A 40 6.66 11.67 -14.28
CA ASP A 40 7.43 12.03 -15.48
C ASP A 40 6.56 12.72 -16.55
N ASP A 41 5.21 12.68 -16.44
CA ASP A 41 4.25 13.46 -17.25
C ASP A 41 4.05 14.90 -16.76
N ASN A 42 4.77 15.33 -15.72
CA ASN A 42 4.68 16.61 -15.01
C ASN A 42 3.39 16.82 -14.21
N ASP A 43 2.58 15.79 -14.02
CA ASP A 43 1.42 15.84 -13.14
C ASP A 43 1.78 15.40 -11.71
N SER A 44 1.12 16.03 -10.73
CA SER A 44 1.24 15.65 -9.32
C SER A 44 0.16 14.65 -8.94
N TYR A 45 0.58 13.59 -8.29
CA TYR A 45 -0.32 12.50 -7.88
C TYR A 45 -0.21 12.23 -6.38
N LYS A 46 -1.36 12.14 -5.73
CA LYS A 46 -1.48 11.60 -4.38
C LYS A 46 -1.71 10.09 -4.47
N ILE A 47 -0.81 9.34 -3.86
CA ILE A 47 -0.79 7.88 -3.90
C ILE A 47 -0.95 7.34 -2.48
N MET A 48 -1.80 6.34 -2.33
CA MET A 48 -1.92 5.53 -1.11
C MET A 48 -1.37 4.14 -1.39
N LEU A 49 -0.61 3.58 -0.46
CA LEU A 49 -0.07 2.23 -0.58
C LEU A 49 -1.20 1.20 -0.56
N PHE A 50 -1.32 0.43 -1.64
CA PHE A 50 -2.38 -0.55 -1.81
C PHE A 50 -2.19 -1.75 -0.88
N GLY A 51 -3.27 -2.19 -0.23
CA GLY A 51 -3.30 -3.41 0.58
C GLY A 51 -2.84 -3.26 2.02
N ILE A 52 -2.42 -2.06 2.45
CA ILE A 52 -2.11 -1.75 3.85
C ILE A 52 -2.83 -0.50 4.34
N ASP A 53 -2.92 -0.34 5.65
CA ASP A 53 -3.45 0.84 6.34
C ASP A 53 -2.58 1.14 7.57
N CYS A 54 -2.06 2.35 7.67
CA CYS A 54 -1.21 2.78 8.77
C CYS A 54 -2.00 3.56 9.82
N PRO A 55 -1.49 3.69 11.06
CA PRO A 55 -2.13 4.52 12.07
C PRO A 55 -2.40 5.93 11.57
N GLU A 56 -3.61 6.42 11.87
CA GLU A 56 -4.02 7.78 11.56
C GLU A 56 -3.28 8.81 12.42
N PRO A 57 -3.13 10.06 11.97
CA PRO A 57 -2.61 11.13 12.80
C PRO A 57 -3.34 11.20 14.15
N GLY A 58 -2.58 11.14 15.25
CA GLY A 58 -3.10 11.07 16.61
C GLY A 58 -3.19 9.66 17.21
N GLN A 59 -3.06 8.61 16.41
CA GLN A 59 -2.86 7.26 16.95
C GLN A 59 -1.39 7.01 17.30
N GLU A 60 -1.16 6.12 18.26
CA GLU A 60 0.18 5.64 18.57
C GLU A 60 0.84 5.05 17.31
N PHE A 61 2.15 5.20 17.16
CA PHE A 61 2.96 4.81 16.00
C PHE A 61 2.69 5.56 14.68
N ALA A 62 1.72 6.47 14.56
CA ALA A 62 1.46 7.23 13.33
C ALA A 62 2.71 7.97 12.83
N GLU A 63 3.36 8.76 13.71
CA GLU A 63 4.58 9.48 13.38
C GLU A 63 5.75 8.56 13.04
N LYS A 64 5.82 7.41 13.68
CA LYS A 64 6.86 6.42 13.39
C LYS A 64 6.65 5.77 12.02
N ALA A 65 5.42 5.43 11.67
CA ALA A 65 5.07 4.91 10.35
C ALA A 65 5.42 5.93 9.25
N LYS A 66 5.00 7.19 9.42
CA LYS A 66 5.34 8.29 8.51
C LYS A 66 6.85 8.44 8.33
N LYS A 67 7.61 8.57 9.40
CA LYS A 67 9.08 8.72 9.33
C LYS A 67 9.76 7.51 8.70
N THR A 68 9.21 6.31 8.89
CA THR A 68 9.74 5.10 8.24
C THR A 68 9.53 5.18 6.73
N LEU A 69 8.34 5.52 6.28
CA LEU A 69 8.05 5.72 4.86
C LEU A 69 8.90 6.86 4.26
N GLU A 70 9.01 8.00 4.95
CA GLU A 70 9.84 9.14 4.51
C GLU A 70 11.29 8.72 4.23
N LYS A 71 11.91 8.00 5.15
CA LYS A 71 13.30 7.51 4.98
C LYS A 71 13.47 6.62 3.75
N MET A 72 12.42 5.88 3.40
CA MET A 72 12.46 4.96 2.27
C MET A 72 12.27 5.64 0.93
N ILE A 73 11.30 6.58 0.82
CA ILE A 73 10.84 7.05 -0.49
C ILE A 73 11.04 8.55 -0.74
N LEU A 74 11.16 9.40 0.29
CA LEU A 74 11.20 10.84 0.09
C LEU A 74 12.39 11.24 -0.80
N ASN A 75 12.12 12.08 -1.80
CA ASN A 75 13.06 12.52 -2.84
C ASN A 75 13.60 11.42 -3.78
N LYS A 76 13.12 10.19 -3.66
CA LYS A 76 13.49 9.11 -4.57
C LYS A 76 12.55 9.03 -5.77
N LYS A 77 13.06 8.47 -6.86
CA LYS A 77 12.25 8.06 -8.01
C LYS A 77 11.67 6.68 -7.72
N VAL A 78 10.36 6.54 -7.94
CA VAL A 78 9.62 5.30 -7.68
C VAL A 78 8.77 4.91 -8.89
N ASN A 79 8.48 3.62 -9.01
CA ASN A 79 7.50 3.07 -9.94
C ASN A 79 6.24 2.71 -9.16
N VAL A 80 5.09 3.18 -9.63
CA VAL A 80 3.80 2.95 -8.99
C VAL A 80 2.87 2.26 -9.98
N THR A 81 2.51 1.01 -9.69
CA THR A 81 1.47 0.29 -10.44
C THR A 81 0.12 0.57 -9.82
N ILE A 82 -0.74 1.31 -10.54
CA ILE A 82 -2.06 1.71 -10.06
C ILE A 82 -2.98 0.48 -10.05
N GLN A 83 -3.55 0.20 -8.88
CA GLN A 83 -4.51 -0.89 -8.63
C GLN A 83 -5.96 -0.42 -8.65
N GLY A 84 -6.20 0.87 -8.46
CA GLY A 84 -7.53 1.44 -8.41
C GLY A 84 -7.56 2.83 -7.79
N LYS A 85 -8.76 3.24 -7.38
CA LYS A 85 -8.99 4.48 -6.62
C LYS A 85 -9.89 4.17 -5.43
N ASP A 86 -9.68 4.92 -4.35
CA ASP A 86 -10.62 4.92 -3.24
C ASP A 86 -11.88 5.73 -3.57
N ARG A 87 -12.84 5.75 -2.65
CA ARG A 87 -14.11 6.49 -2.81
C ARG A 87 -13.95 8.00 -2.93
N TRP A 88 -12.80 8.56 -2.57
CA TRP A 88 -12.48 9.99 -2.68
C TRP A 88 -11.62 10.31 -3.90
N GLY A 89 -11.28 9.29 -4.71
CA GLY A 89 -10.50 9.45 -5.94
C GLY A 89 -8.99 9.40 -5.73
N ASN A 90 -8.49 9.14 -4.52
CA ASN A 90 -7.05 8.91 -4.30
C ASN A 90 -6.63 7.62 -5.02
N ARG A 91 -5.45 7.64 -5.65
CA ARG A 91 -4.93 6.46 -6.34
C ARG A 91 -4.35 5.46 -5.33
N LEU A 92 -4.75 4.20 -5.48
CA LEU A 92 -4.19 3.08 -4.73
C LEU A 92 -3.11 2.44 -5.59
N GLY A 93 -1.89 2.31 -5.08
CA GLY A 93 -0.77 1.82 -5.87
C GLY A 93 0.17 0.88 -5.12
N VAL A 94 0.71 -0.08 -5.87
CA VAL A 94 1.89 -0.85 -5.46
C VAL A 94 3.11 -0.05 -5.87
N VAL A 95 3.98 0.23 -4.91
CA VAL A 95 5.16 1.08 -5.08
C VAL A 95 6.40 0.22 -5.04
N LEU A 96 7.29 0.41 -6.01
CA LEU A 96 8.60 -0.21 -6.01
C LEU A 96 9.69 0.87 -6.09
N ILE A 97 10.59 0.85 -5.12
CA ILE A 97 11.80 1.66 -5.09
C ILE A 97 12.90 0.86 -5.80
N ASP A 98 13.60 1.50 -6.73
CA ASP A 98 14.64 0.85 -7.55
C ASP A 98 14.15 -0.46 -8.21
N GLY A 99 12.84 -0.52 -8.50
CA GLY A 99 12.19 -1.65 -9.17
C GLY A 99 11.99 -2.92 -8.35
N THR A 100 12.44 -2.97 -7.10
CA THR A 100 12.46 -4.21 -6.29
C THR A 100 12.00 -4.05 -4.85
N ILE A 101 12.20 -2.90 -4.22
CA ILE A 101 11.91 -2.70 -2.79
C ILE A 101 10.49 -2.20 -2.61
N ASP A 102 9.67 -2.99 -1.93
CA ASP A 102 8.29 -2.65 -1.58
C ASP A 102 8.22 -2.10 -0.14
N PRO A 103 7.94 -0.81 0.06
CA PRO A 103 7.91 -0.20 1.39
C PRO A 103 6.83 -0.78 2.31
N ARG A 104 5.82 -1.46 1.77
CA ARG A 104 4.78 -2.12 2.58
C ARG A 104 5.36 -3.22 3.45
N HIS A 105 6.36 -3.95 2.94
CA HIS A 105 7.03 -5.02 3.67
C HIS A 105 7.71 -4.48 4.93
N ASP A 106 8.51 -3.42 4.81
CA ASP A 106 9.20 -2.81 5.94
C ASP A 106 8.24 -2.26 6.99
N LEU A 107 7.13 -1.61 6.56
CA LEU A 107 6.11 -1.10 7.46
C LEU A 107 5.42 -2.23 8.24
N LEU A 108 5.06 -3.32 7.56
CA LEU A 108 4.42 -4.49 8.20
C LEU A 108 5.40 -5.24 9.10
N GLU A 109 6.64 -5.47 8.65
CA GLU A 109 7.68 -6.13 9.45
C GLU A 109 8.04 -5.37 10.71
N ALA A 110 7.95 -4.05 10.68
CA ALA A 110 8.18 -3.19 11.84
C ALA A 110 6.95 -3.09 12.77
N GLY A 111 5.80 -3.68 12.38
CA GLY A 111 4.54 -3.57 13.11
C GLY A 111 3.97 -2.16 13.07
N LEU A 112 4.09 -1.45 11.94
CA LEU A 112 3.65 -0.06 11.76
C LEU A 112 2.44 0.07 10.83
N ALA A 113 1.87 -1.05 10.39
CA ALA A 113 0.71 -1.09 9.51
C ALA A 113 -0.15 -2.31 9.79
N TRP A 114 -1.44 -2.21 9.44
CA TRP A 114 -2.37 -3.31 9.23
C TRP A 114 -2.43 -3.65 7.75
N THR A 115 -2.86 -4.85 7.43
CA THR A 115 -3.35 -5.19 6.10
C THR A 115 -4.75 -4.64 5.89
N ALA A 116 -5.21 -4.55 4.65
CA ALA A 116 -6.55 -4.04 4.34
C ALA A 116 -7.65 -4.76 5.14
N GLU A 117 -8.66 -4.00 5.61
CA GLU A 117 -9.82 -4.55 6.35
C GLU A 117 -10.59 -5.60 5.54
N ARG A 118 -10.66 -5.42 4.20
CA ARG A 118 -11.36 -6.32 3.28
C ARG A 118 -10.38 -6.87 2.26
N ASP A 119 -10.55 -8.14 1.95
CA ASP A 119 -9.74 -8.86 0.96
C ASP A 119 -8.21 -8.68 1.16
N PRO A 120 -7.68 -9.01 2.36
CA PRO A 120 -6.27 -8.85 2.63
C PRO A 120 -5.42 -9.70 1.68
N ILE A 121 -4.32 -9.13 1.20
CA ILE A 121 -3.35 -9.83 0.37
C ILE A 121 -2.60 -10.83 1.24
N GLN A 122 -2.67 -12.12 0.92
CA GLN A 122 -2.11 -13.21 1.73
C GLN A 122 -0.62 -13.08 2.05
N GLU A 123 0.16 -12.56 1.11
CA GLU A 123 1.60 -12.30 1.33
C GLU A 123 1.80 -11.24 2.43
N LEU A 124 1.09 -10.11 2.34
CA LEU A 124 1.16 -9.03 3.32
C LEU A 124 0.62 -9.45 4.69
N GLU A 125 -0.44 -10.26 4.70
CA GLU A 125 -1.00 -10.85 5.91
C GLU A 125 0.02 -11.71 6.64
N THR A 126 0.77 -12.53 5.91
CA THR A 126 1.83 -13.37 6.47
C THR A 126 2.93 -12.55 7.13
N ILE A 127 3.32 -11.41 6.53
CA ILE A 127 4.33 -10.50 7.09
C ILE A 127 3.80 -9.87 8.38
N LYS A 128 2.57 -9.37 8.37
CA LYS A 128 1.90 -8.78 9.54
C LYS A 128 1.83 -9.76 10.71
N GLU A 129 1.38 -10.99 10.47
CA GLU A 129 1.27 -12.00 11.54
C GLU A 129 2.63 -12.33 12.16
N LYS A 130 3.70 -12.44 11.37
CA LYS A 130 5.06 -12.61 11.90
C LYS A 130 5.51 -11.44 12.78
N ALA A 131 5.14 -10.20 12.43
CA ALA A 131 5.43 -9.04 13.24
C ALA A 131 4.61 -9.05 14.55
N ARG A 132 3.34 -9.48 14.48
CA ARG A 132 2.43 -9.64 15.63
C ARG A 132 2.92 -10.69 16.62
N GLU A 133 3.30 -11.87 16.15
CA GLU A 133 3.88 -12.93 16.99
C GLU A 133 5.13 -12.47 17.75
N LYS A 134 5.90 -11.55 17.16
CA LYS A 134 7.10 -10.96 17.76
C LYS A 134 6.83 -9.71 18.62
N GLY A 135 5.58 -9.30 18.77
CA GLY A 135 5.20 -8.11 19.53
C GLY A 135 5.85 -6.82 19.03
N LYS A 136 5.99 -6.66 17.70
CA LYS A 136 6.65 -5.48 17.13
C LYS A 136 5.68 -4.31 16.99
N GLY A 137 6.17 -3.09 17.22
CA GLY A 137 5.42 -1.85 17.01
C GLY A 137 4.06 -1.87 17.70
N LEU A 138 2.98 -1.72 16.92
CA LEU A 138 1.57 -1.78 17.34
C LEU A 138 1.24 -3.03 18.15
N TRP A 139 1.86 -4.14 17.79
CA TRP A 139 1.60 -5.46 18.39
C TRP A 139 2.22 -5.65 19.77
N LYS A 140 2.81 -4.60 20.36
CA LYS A 140 3.13 -4.53 21.80
C LYS A 140 1.89 -4.35 22.65
N GLU A 141 0.85 -3.72 22.10
CA GLU A 141 -0.43 -3.60 22.72
C GLU A 141 -1.23 -4.91 22.56
N GLN A 142 -2.04 -5.22 23.55
CA GLN A 142 -2.87 -6.42 23.52
C GLN A 142 -3.96 -6.34 22.45
N ASP A 143 -4.55 -5.13 22.26
CA ASP A 143 -5.64 -4.88 21.33
C ASP A 143 -5.48 -3.48 20.67
N PRO A 144 -4.54 -3.30 19.76
CA PRO A 144 -4.31 -2.03 19.12
C PRO A 144 -5.50 -1.66 18.21
N THR A 145 -5.99 -0.42 18.33
CA THR A 145 -7.14 0.05 17.53
C THR A 145 -6.77 0.21 16.06
N PRO A 146 -7.41 -0.54 15.12
CA PRO A 146 -7.17 -0.37 13.70
C PRO A 146 -7.55 1.02 13.17
N PRO A 147 -6.87 1.54 12.12
CA PRO A 147 -7.13 2.88 11.57
C PRO A 147 -8.59 3.09 11.14
N TRP A 148 -9.22 2.09 10.52
CA TRP A 148 -10.62 2.19 10.08
C TRP A 148 -11.61 2.30 11.24
N ILE A 149 -11.32 1.69 12.40
CA ILE A 149 -12.12 1.85 13.63
C ILE A 149 -11.90 3.25 14.19
N TYR A 150 -10.65 3.71 14.26
CA TYR A 150 -10.31 5.05 14.71
C TYR A 150 -11.02 6.13 13.87
N ARG A 151 -10.98 6.05 12.55
CA ARG A 151 -11.71 6.97 11.64
C ARG A 151 -13.21 7.00 11.91
N ARG A 152 -13.83 5.82 12.11
CA ARG A 152 -15.28 5.74 12.48
C ARG A 152 -15.58 6.45 13.79
N GLN A 153 -14.74 6.26 14.82
CA GLN A 153 -14.88 6.90 16.12
C GLN A 153 -14.76 8.43 16.02
N GLN A 154 -13.78 8.94 15.28
CA GLN A 154 -13.59 10.36 15.05
C GLN A 154 -14.81 10.99 14.36
N THR A 155 -15.34 10.36 13.34
CA THR A 155 -16.56 10.84 12.64
C THR A 155 -17.76 10.92 13.60
N LEU A 156 -17.97 9.91 14.43
CA LEU A 156 -19.07 9.91 15.42
C LEU A 156 -18.90 10.98 16.48
N THR A 157 -17.68 11.29 16.89
CA THR A 157 -17.39 12.35 17.86
C THR A 157 -17.67 13.73 17.28
N GLN A 158 -17.28 13.97 16.04
CA GLN A 158 -17.56 15.24 15.33
C GLN A 158 -19.06 15.49 15.16
N LEU A 159 -19.84 14.45 14.81
CA LEU A 159 -21.30 14.57 14.66
C LEU A 159 -22.04 14.89 15.99
N LYS A 160 -21.45 14.49 17.14
CA LYS A 160 -22.02 14.80 18.46
C LYS A 160 -21.66 16.19 18.97
N SER A 161 -20.65 16.83 18.42
CA SER A 161 -20.15 18.15 18.80
C SER A 161 -20.65 19.29 17.91
N SER A 162 -21.39 18.96 16.85
CA SER A 162 -22.05 19.88 15.90
C SER A 162 -23.50 20.04 16.24
#